data_b294a3970d95a1d56c38e61d3e29c698
#
_entry.id   b294a3970d95a1d56c38e61d3e29c698
#
_cell.length_a   1.000
_cell.length_b   1.000
_cell.length_c   1.000
_cell.angle_alpha   90.00
_cell.angle_beta   90.00
_cell.angle_gamma   90.00
#
_symmetry.space_group_name_H-M   'P 1'
#
loop_
_entity.id
_entity.type
_entity.pdbx_description
1 polymer ?
#
loop_
_entity_poly.entity_id
_entity_poly.type
_entity_poly.pdbx_seq_one_letter_code
_entity_poly.pdbx_strand_id
1 'polypeptide(L)'
;MKALSKSRFKQGLECPNKLYFSNNKQIFHNVKNEDPFLQALASGGFQVEEYARLQYPGGVLIEDPEDRENYDYQDLANQTSKLLKQENVVIYEAAFYIDDL
;
A
#
# COMPACT_ATOMS: atom_id res chain seq x y z
N MET A 1 8.39 1.46 -15.63
CA MET A 1 8.81 2.32 -14.48
C MET A 1 8.29 1.71 -13.19
N LYS A 2 9.10 1.61 -12.16
CA LYS A 2 8.62 1.13 -10.86
C LYS A 2 7.87 2.24 -10.14
N ALA A 3 6.63 2.00 -9.77
CA ALA A 3 5.82 2.96 -9.03
C ALA A 3 6.48 3.32 -7.68
N LEU A 4 6.40 4.58 -7.30
CA LEU A 4 6.87 5.07 -6.01
C LEU A 4 5.72 4.99 -5.00
N SER A 5 5.72 3.95 -4.17
CA SER A 5 4.76 3.83 -3.08
C SER A 5 5.15 4.72 -1.88
N LYS A 6 4.18 5.01 -1.01
CA LYS A 6 4.41 5.75 0.25
C LYS A 6 5.56 5.15 1.08
N SER A 7 5.60 3.83 1.22
CA SER A 7 6.66 3.14 1.98
C SER A 7 8.04 3.32 1.34
N ARG A 8 8.10 3.26 0.01
CA ARG A 8 9.36 3.45 -0.73
C ARG A 8 9.84 4.89 -0.68
N PHE A 9 8.92 5.84 -0.77
CA PHE A 9 9.23 7.26 -0.60
C PHE A 9 9.81 7.52 0.79
N LYS A 10 9.16 7.01 1.84
CA LYS A 10 9.65 7.11 3.22
C LYS A 10 11.03 6.47 3.39
N GLN A 11 11.25 5.29 2.82
CA GLN A 11 12.56 4.63 2.81
C GLN A 11 13.66 5.47 2.15
N GLY A 12 13.34 6.10 1.01
CA GLY A 12 14.28 6.96 0.28
C GLY A 12 14.63 8.22 1.06
N LEU A 13 13.69 8.80 1.81
CA LEU A 13 13.93 9.94 2.70
C LEU A 13 14.84 9.57 3.87
N GLU A 14 14.66 8.38 4.46
CA GLU A 14 15.49 7.89 5.55
C GLU A 14 16.92 7.60 5.08
N CYS A 15 17.06 6.91 3.96
CA CYS A 15 18.34 6.53 3.38
C CYS A 15 18.16 6.04 1.94
N PRO A 16 18.72 6.74 0.93
CA PRO A 16 18.64 6.32 -0.47
C PRO A 16 19.17 4.89 -0.72
N ASN A 17 20.19 4.47 0.03
CA ASN A 17 20.75 3.13 -0.09
C ASN A 17 19.75 2.04 0.32
N LYS A 18 18.91 2.30 1.34
CA LYS A 18 17.83 1.37 1.72
C LYS A 18 16.86 1.12 0.56
N LEU A 19 16.54 2.17 -0.20
CA LEU A 19 15.68 2.06 -1.35
C LEU A 19 16.30 1.18 -2.45
N TYR A 20 17.60 1.36 -2.69
CA TYR A 20 18.36 0.54 -3.62
C TYR A 20 18.37 -0.94 -3.20
N PHE A 21 18.69 -1.24 -1.95
CA PHE A 21 18.74 -2.61 -1.43
C PHE A 21 17.35 -3.27 -1.45
N SER A 22 16.30 -2.55 -1.09
CA SER A 22 14.93 -3.07 -1.09
C SER A 22 14.42 -3.39 -2.50
N ASN A 23 14.95 -2.72 -3.53
CA ASN A 23 14.65 -3.01 -4.93
C ASN A 23 15.38 -4.26 -5.47
N ASN A 24 16.45 -4.66 -4.79
CA ASN A 24 17.31 -5.79 -5.20
C ASN A 24 17.27 -6.92 -4.15
N LYS A 25 16.08 -7.29 -3.72
CA LYS A 25 15.84 -8.30 -2.66
C LYS A 25 16.46 -9.67 -2.95
N GLN A 26 16.65 -10.00 -4.22
CA GLN A 26 17.30 -11.26 -4.62
C GLN A 26 18.78 -11.31 -4.22
N ILE A 27 19.43 -10.15 -4.15
CA ILE A 27 20.84 -10.02 -3.80
C ILE A 27 21.01 -9.66 -2.33
N PHE A 28 20.11 -8.81 -1.83
CA PHE A 28 20.16 -8.25 -0.47
C PHE A 28 18.94 -8.71 0.33
N HIS A 29 19.13 -9.77 1.11
CA HIS A 29 18.08 -10.30 1.98
C HIS A 29 17.77 -9.34 3.14
N ASN A 30 16.50 -9.11 3.41
CA ASN A 30 16.07 -8.28 4.54
C ASN A 30 15.73 -9.17 5.74
N VAL A 31 16.65 -9.23 6.70
CA VAL A 31 16.51 -10.05 7.92
C VAL A 31 15.30 -9.62 8.77
N LYS A 32 14.87 -8.35 8.69
CA LYS A 32 13.71 -7.85 9.45
C LYS A 32 12.38 -8.44 9.01
N ASN A 33 12.29 -8.98 7.80
CA ASN A 33 11.06 -9.64 7.34
C ASN A 33 10.76 -10.94 8.11
N GLU A 34 11.75 -11.50 8.79
CA GLU A 34 11.62 -12.72 9.58
C GLU A 34 11.44 -12.44 11.10
N ASP A 35 11.43 -11.17 11.49
CA ASP A 35 11.24 -10.78 12.88
C ASP A 35 9.79 -11.00 13.34
N PRO A 36 9.52 -11.94 14.28
CA PRO A 36 8.17 -12.24 14.75
C PRO A 36 7.47 -11.04 15.40
N PHE A 37 8.23 -10.15 16.03
CA PHE A 37 7.68 -8.94 16.65
C PHE A 37 7.15 -7.98 15.59
N LEU A 38 7.89 -7.75 14.52
CA LEU A 38 7.45 -6.89 13.42
C LEU A 38 6.25 -7.49 12.68
N GLN A 39 6.19 -8.81 12.53
CA GLN A 39 5.04 -9.50 11.97
C GLN A 39 3.78 -9.35 12.85
N ALA A 40 3.93 -9.49 14.16
CA ALA A 40 2.83 -9.28 15.12
C ALA A 40 2.34 -7.84 15.09
N LEU A 41 3.24 -6.86 14.99
CA LEU A 41 2.92 -5.45 14.89
C LEU A 41 2.13 -5.14 13.60
N ALA A 42 2.53 -5.72 12.47
CA ALA A 42 1.81 -5.59 11.20
C ALA A 42 0.41 -6.20 11.28
N SER A 43 0.26 -7.38 11.90
CA SER A 43 -1.04 -8.02 12.13
C SER A 43 -1.96 -7.14 12.98
N GLY A 44 -1.43 -6.51 14.04
CA GLY A 44 -2.19 -5.55 14.85
C GLY A 44 -2.66 -4.33 14.04
N GLY A 45 -1.84 -3.84 13.11
CA GLY A 45 -2.20 -2.77 12.19
C GLY A 45 -3.40 -3.12 11.30
N PHE A 46 -3.44 -4.33 10.75
CA PHE A 46 -4.58 -4.80 9.96
C PHE A 46 -5.88 -4.87 10.75
N GLN A 47 -5.83 -5.27 12.02
CA GLN A 47 -7.01 -5.25 12.89
C GLN A 47 -7.55 -3.84 13.11
N VAL A 48 -6.69 -2.85 13.30
CA VAL A 48 -7.08 -1.43 13.43
C VAL A 48 -7.73 -0.94 12.14
N GLU A 49 -7.21 -1.29 10.98
CA GLU A 49 -7.81 -0.97 9.69
C GLU A 49 -9.21 -1.55 9.53
N GLU A 50 -9.42 -2.80 9.92
CA GLU A 50 -10.75 -3.42 9.91
C GLU A 50 -11.74 -2.68 10.82
N TYR A 51 -11.35 -2.32 12.03
CA TYR A 51 -12.19 -1.53 12.93
C TYR A 51 -12.53 -0.14 12.34
N ALA A 52 -11.57 0.49 11.69
CA ALA A 52 -11.81 1.76 11.01
C ALA A 52 -12.85 1.63 9.89
N ARG A 53 -12.81 0.55 9.11
CA ARG A 53 -13.81 0.27 8.06
C ARG A 53 -15.22 0.07 8.62
N LEU A 54 -15.36 -0.51 9.80
CA LEU A 54 -16.67 -0.70 10.46
C LEU A 54 -17.33 0.63 10.83
N GLN A 55 -16.57 1.70 11.04
CA GLN A 55 -17.11 3.03 11.30
C GLN A 55 -17.67 3.71 10.04
N TYR A 56 -17.28 3.25 8.87
CA TYR A 56 -17.73 3.76 7.58
C TYR A 56 -18.28 2.62 6.71
N PRO A 57 -19.41 2.02 7.09
CA PRO A 57 -19.96 0.85 6.39
C PRO A 57 -20.36 1.18 4.94
N GLY A 58 -20.32 0.18 4.09
CA GLY A 58 -20.73 0.31 2.69
C GLY A 58 -19.65 0.87 1.76
N GLY A 59 -18.40 0.95 2.22
CA GLY A 59 -17.27 1.35 1.40
C GLY A 59 -16.82 0.25 0.41
N VAL A 60 -16.05 0.67 -0.58
CA VAL A 60 -15.44 -0.21 -1.58
C VAL A 60 -13.95 -0.33 -1.31
N LEU A 61 -13.46 -1.56 -1.17
CA LEU A 61 -12.04 -1.86 -1.02
C LEU A 61 -11.37 -1.90 -2.40
N ILE A 62 -10.39 -1.04 -2.61
CA ILE A 62 -9.64 -0.96 -3.88
C ILE A 62 -8.41 -1.87 -3.84
N GLU A 63 -7.63 -1.78 -2.78
CA GLU A 63 -6.41 -2.54 -2.61
C GLU A 63 -6.64 -3.70 -1.64
N ASP A 64 -6.51 -4.94 -2.13
CA ASP A 64 -6.55 -6.11 -1.26
C ASP A 64 -5.16 -6.35 -0.65
N PRO A 65 -5.00 -6.25 0.68
CA PRO A 65 -3.72 -6.48 1.33
C PRO A 65 -3.15 -7.89 1.13
N GLU A 66 -4.00 -8.86 0.81
CA GLU A 66 -3.60 -10.25 0.61
C GLU A 66 -3.01 -10.51 -0.79
N ASP A 67 -3.32 -9.67 -1.77
CA ASP A 67 -2.87 -9.84 -3.18
C ASP A 67 -1.80 -8.81 -3.61
N ARG A 68 -0.95 -8.39 -2.70
CA ARG A 68 0.06 -7.34 -2.96
C ARG A 68 1.10 -7.65 -4.02
N GLU A 69 1.28 -8.90 -4.38
CA GLU A 69 2.31 -9.29 -5.35
C GLU A 69 1.90 -9.02 -6.80
N ASN A 70 0.59 -8.88 -7.08
CA ASN A 70 0.02 -8.77 -8.43
C ASN A 70 -0.63 -7.41 -8.71
N TYR A 71 -0.29 -6.36 -7.96
CA TYR A 71 -0.91 -5.05 -8.16
C TYR A 71 -0.57 -4.41 -9.49
N ASP A 72 -1.59 -4.16 -10.28
CA ASP A 72 -1.60 -3.15 -11.32
C ASP A 72 -2.08 -1.80 -10.73
N TYR A 73 -1.13 -0.96 -10.32
CA TYR A 73 -1.44 0.34 -9.72
C TYR A 73 -2.22 1.26 -10.63
N GLN A 74 -2.07 1.12 -11.95
CA GLN A 74 -2.83 1.91 -12.92
C GLN A 74 -4.31 1.50 -12.89
N ASP A 75 -4.59 0.21 -12.81
CA ASP A 75 -5.97 -0.29 -12.69
C ASP A 75 -6.62 0.13 -11.37
N LEU A 76 -5.90 0.03 -10.26
CA LEU A 76 -6.38 0.49 -8.94
C LEU A 76 -6.71 1.99 -8.94
N ALA A 77 -5.86 2.81 -9.56
CA ALA A 77 -6.11 4.25 -9.70
C ALA A 77 -7.31 4.54 -10.59
N ASN A 78 -7.51 3.78 -11.66
CA ASN A 78 -8.67 3.89 -12.53
C ASN A 78 -9.97 3.52 -11.80
N GLN A 79 -9.96 2.48 -10.97
CA GLN A 79 -11.11 2.10 -10.13
C GLN A 79 -11.45 3.22 -9.14
N THR A 80 -10.45 3.76 -8.45
CA THR A 80 -10.63 4.92 -7.55
C THR A 80 -11.25 6.10 -8.29
N SER A 81 -10.73 6.44 -9.46
CA SER A 81 -11.22 7.56 -10.27
C SER A 81 -12.67 7.39 -10.72
N LYS A 82 -13.09 6.15 -11.01
CA LYS A 82 -14.50 5.85 -11.33
C LYS A 82 -15.41 6.06 -10.12
N LEU A 83 -14.99 5.59 -8.94
CA LEU A 83 -15.76 5.72 -7.71
C LEU A 83 -15.91 7.17 -7.25
N LEU A 84 -14.88 7.99 -7.44
CA LEU A 84 -14.91 9.43 -7.10
C LEU A 84 -15.91 10.25 -7.92
N LYS A 85 -16.45 9.72 -9.00
CA LYS A 85 -17.52 10.36 -9.77
C LYS A 85 -18.89 10.25 -9.10
N GLN A 86 -19.04 9.42 -8.09
CA GLN A 86 -20.27 9.28 -7.32
C GLN A 86 -20.40 10.46 -6.35
N GLU A 87 -21.61 10.89 -6.08
CA GLU A 87 -21.90 12.04 -5.20
C GLU A 87 -21.45 11.77 -3.76
N ASN A 88 -21.69 10.55 -3.27
CA ASN A 88 -21.26 10.10 -1.94
C ASN A 88 -20.60 8.73 -2.07
N VAL A 89 -19.34 8.61 -1.72
CA VAL A 89 -18.61 7.35 -1.77
C VAL A 89 -17.64 7.22 -0.60
N VAL A 90 -17.55 6.02 -0.06
CA VAL A 90 -16.51 5.62 0.90
C VAL A 90 -15.60 4.62 0.20
N ILE A 91 -14.32 4.93 0.16
CA ILE A 91 -13.30 4.09 -0.51
C ILE A 91 -12.25 3.71 0.53
N TYR A 92 -12.02 2.41 0.66
CA TYR A 92 -10.93 1.89 1.47
C TYR A 92 -9.71 1.63 0.59
N GLU A 93 -8.54 2.06 1.05
CA GLU A 93 -7.27 1.90 0.36
C GLU A 93 -7.28 2.50 -1.07
N ALA A 94 -7.75 3.73 -1.21
CA ALA A 94 -7.79 4.43 -2.48
C ALA A 94 -6.39 4.59 -3.09
N ALA A 95 -6.26 4.28 -4.38
CA ALA A 95 -5.04 4.48 -5.13
C ALA A 95 -5.16 5.68 -6.07
N PHE A 96 -4.13 6.51 -6.13
CA PHE A 96 -4.07 7.68 -7.00
C PHE A 96 -2.85 7.59 -7.90
N TYR A 97 -3.04 8.01 -9.14
CA TYR A 97 -1.97 8.16 -10.09
C TYR A 97 -1.81 9.64 -10.45
N ILE A 98 -0.60 10.15 -10.36
CA ILE A 98 -0.25 11.52 -10.74
C ILE A 98 0.82 11.41 -11.81
N ASP A 99 0.51 11.89 -13.02
CA ASP A 99 1.51 12.05 -14.06
C ASP A 99 2.55 13.10 -13.63
N ASP A 100 3.77 12.95 -14.03
CA ASP A 100 4.88 13.88 -13.76
C ASP A 100 5.52 13.79 -12.34
N LEU A 101 5.33 12.72 -11.64
CA LEU A 101 6.12 12.43 -10.44
C LEU A 101 7.23 11.43 -10.70
#